data_29fa4d0845f55675393a5f2d69e8f69c
#
_entry.id   29fa4d0845f55675393a5f2d69e8f69c
#
_cell.length_a   1.000
_cell.length_b   1.000
_cell.length_c   1.000
_cell.angle_alpha   90.00
_cell.angle_beta   90.00
_cell.angle_gamma   90.00
#
_symmetry.space_group_name_H-M   'P 1'
#
loop_
_entity.id
_entity.type
_entity.pdbx_description
1 polymer ?
#
loop_
_entity_poly.entity_id
_entity_poly.type
_entity_poly.pdbx_seq_one_letter_code
_entity_poly.pdbx_strand_id
1 'polypeptide(L)'
;MSSIMAFAQQLDGYNRVFLNSHTNNQWGLDDRIKSSLVKKGFEVVLSRDDIPATPSERLATLELTYHFEVRYGGTPFIFKMTNMLGEKVFEVEGVGNTMSAKADVNRGCRRALEKIEDMPYKFDPSKTPQLPTPTISKSSWTEKQIRDYLSSSELNPIEGIYKNVGGTFYQIAILKEEGKFYAIVTETDQTNWFAGNVKAVFESLRTNFYNTSYFEDNYTKTETIAELDSNGVLKIGNHSYMKLFPTPKE
;
A
#
# COMPACT_ATOMS: atom_id res chain seq x y z
N MET A 1 19.46 -27.35 -3.56
CA MET A 1 20.15 -26.08 -3.93
C MET A 1 19.30 -25.13 -4.81
N SER A 2 18.25 -25.60 -5.47
CA SER A 2 17.44 -24.79 -6.42
C SER A 2 16.58 -23.68 -5.80
N SER A 3 16.04 -23.86 -4.58
CA SER A 3 15.15 -22.88 -3.95
C SER A 3 15.82 -21.57 -3.53
N ILE A 4 17.07 -21.61 -3.05
CA ILE A 4 17.77 -20.41 -2.56
C ILE A 4 18.13 -19.46 -3.69
N MET A 5 18.47 -19.98 -4.87
CA MET A 5 18.78 -19.14 -6.05
C MET A 5 17.53 -18.44 -6.61
N ALA A 6 16.36 -19.06 -6.58
CA ALA A 6 15.11 -18.44 -7.04
C ALA A 6 14.69 -17.25 -6.17
N PHE A 7 14.92 -17.32 -4.85
CA PHE A 7 14.60 -16.22 -3.92
C PHE A 7 15.61 -15.05 -4.03
N ALA A 8 16.89 -15.33 -4.28
CA ALA A 8 17.90 -14.30 -4.43
C ALA A 8 17.61 -13.39 -5.65
N GLN A 9 17.12 -13.94 -6.75
CA GLN A 9 16.74 -13.15 -7.93
C GLN A 9 15.51 -12.26 -7.71
N GLN A 10 14.70 -12.54 -6.69
CA GLN A 10 13.51 -11.73 -6.37
C GLN A 10 13.86 -10.42 -5.66
N LEU A 11 14.95 -10.34 -4.92
CA LEU A 11 15.33 -9.13 -4.19
C LEU A 11 16.11 -8.10 -5.03
N ASP A 12 16.69 -8.50 -6.14
CA ASP A 12 17.53 -7.64 -6.98
C ASP A 12 16.80 -6.43 -7.56
N GLY A 13 15.48 -6.48 -7.68
CA GLY A 13 14.64 -5.37 -8.16
C GLY A 13 14.38 -4.28 -7.10
N TYR A 14 14.90 -4.43 -5.87
CA TYR A 14 14.61 -3.53 -4.77
C TYR A 14 15.90 -3.01 -4.14
N ASN A 15 15.98 -1.72 -3.86
CA ASN A 15 17.13 -1.09 -3.23
C ASN A 15 16.81 -0.49 -1.86
N ARG A 16 15.54 -0.41 -1.49
CA ARG A 16 15.09 0.18 -0.23
C ARG A 16 14.22 -0.79 0.55
N VAL A 17 14.30 -0.70 1.88
CA VAL A 17 13.43 -1.43 2.80
C VAL A 17 12.81 -0.45 3.78
N PHE A 18 11.48 -0.40 3.80
CA PHE A 18 10.73 0.22 4.87
C PHE A 18 10.58 -0.80 6.00
N LEU A 19 11.22 -0.55 7.12
CA LEU A 19 11.10 -1.39 8.32
C LEU A 19 9.85 -0.96 9.10
N ASN A 20 8.76 -1.70 8.90
CA ASN A 20 7.50 -1.48 9.62
C ASN A 20 7.55 -2.20 10.97
N SER A 21 7.98 -1.47 12.00
CA SER A 21 8.03 -1.98 13.37
C SER A 21 6.67 -1.86 14.04
N HIS A 22 6.00 -2.98 14.30
CA HIS A 22 4.75 -3.02 15.06
C HIS A 22 4.96 -3.06 16.58
N THR A 23 6.20 -3.12 17.03
CA THR A 23 6.56 -3.20 18.44
C THR A 23 7.50 -2.05 18.80
N ASN A 24 7.48 -1.61 20.05
CA ASN A 24 8.32 -0.52 20.56
C ASN A 24 9.83 -0.86 20.55
N ASN A 25 10.37 -1.30 19.42
CA ASN A 25 11.78 -1.74 19.27
C ASN A 25 12.26 -2.60 20.46
N GLN A 26 11.41 -3.53 20.88
CA GLN A 26 11.67 -4.35 22.03
C GLN A 26 12.99 -5.11 21.84
N TRP A 27 13.89 -4.98 22.79
CA TRP A 27 15.21 -5.60 22.81
C TRP A 27 16.19 -5.14 21.71
N GLY A 28 15.99 -3.97 21.10
CA GLY A 28 16.87 -3.40 20.08
C GLY A 28 16.88 -4.20 18.77
N LEU A 29 15.76 -4.82 18.43
CA LEU A 29 15.62 -5.64 17.21
C LEU A 29 15.72 -4.78 15.95
N ASP A 30 15.04 -3.61 15.92
CA ASP A 30 15.03 -2.73 14.76
C ASP A 30 16.42 -2.24 14.37
N ASP A 31 17.24 -1.86 15.36
CA ASP A 31 18.61 -1.40 15.12
C ASP A 31 19.49 -2.51 14.52
N ARG A 32 19.30 -3.74 14.99
CA ARG A 32 20.01 -4.90 14.46
C ARG A 32 19.58 -5.24 13.05
N ILE A 33 18.25 -5.23 12.79
CA ILE A 33 17.68 -5.49 11.48
C ILE A 33 18.17 -4.43 10.50
N LYS A 34 18.05 -3.15 10.87
CA LYS A 34 18.54 -2.03 10.06
C LYS A 34 20.02 -2.19 9.72
N SER A 35 20.87 -2.47 10.72
CA SER A 35 22.31 -2.62 10.51
C SER A 35 22.65 -3.76 9.54
N SER A 36 21.98 -4.90 9.65
CA SER A 36 22.16 -6.04 8.75
C SER A 36 21.73 -5.74 7.32
N LEU A 37 20.56 -5.11 7.13
CA LEU A 37 20.06 -4.75 5.81
C LEU A 37 20.92 -3.69 5.12
N VAL A 38 21.40 -2.67 5.87
CA VAL A 38 22.32 -1.67 5.34
C VAL A 38 23.64 -2.33 4.92
N LYS A 39 24.18 -3.23 5.73
CA LYS A 39 25.38 -4.01 5.36
C LYS A 39 25.15 -4.85 4.10
N LYS A 40 23.93 -5.33 3.87
CA LYS A 40 23.55 -6.06 2.67
C LYS A 40 23.47 -5.16 1.43
N GLY A 41 23.34 -3.85 1.60
CA GLY A 41 23.27 -2.87 0.51
C GLY A 41 21.91 -2.22 0.31
N PHE A 42 20.95 -2.45 1.22
CA PHE A 42 19.67 -1.76 1.18
C PHE A 42 19.77 -0.39 1.86
N GLU A 43 19.04 0.59 1.32
CA GLU A 43 18.65 1.78 2.07
C GLU A 43 17.50 1.39 3.01
N VAL A 44 17.58 1.75 4.30
CA VAL A 44 16.55 1.40 5.28
C VAL A 44 15.90 2.66 5.82
N VAL A 45 14.59 2.79 5.61
CA VAL A 45 13.74 3.86 6.14
C VAL A 45 12.84 3.33 7.25
N LEU A 46 12.54 4.17 8.24
CA LEU A 46 11.76 3.81 9.43
C LEU A 46 10.39 4.49 9.47
N SER A 47 10.17 5.52 8.64
CA SER A 47 8.90 6.19 8.49
C SER A 47 8.35 5.97 7.07
N ARG A 48 7.03 5.89 6.95
CA ARG A 48 6.37 5.90 5.63
C ARG A 48 6.59 7.21 4.89
N ASP A 49 6.75 8.31 5.60
CA ASP A 49 7.00 9.63 5.03
C ASP A 49 8.37 9.72 4.33
N ASP A 50 9.30 8.83 4.70
CA ASP A 50 10.63 8.74 4.07
C ASP A 50 10.61 7.89 2.78
N ILE A 51 9.48 7.25 2.45
CA ILE A 51 9.33 6.53 1.18
C ILE A 51 9.17 7.55 0.06
N PRO A 52 9.99 7.48 -1.01
CA PRO A 52 9.92 8.44 -2.10
C PRO A 52 8.53 8.57 -2.72
N ALA A 53 8.23 9.78 -3.17
CA ALA A 53 6.95 10.07 -3.82
C ALA A 53 6.88 9.54 -5.26
N THR A 54 8.04 9.30 -5.90
CA THR A 54 8.06 8.85 -7.30
C THR A 54 7.66 7.37 -7.44
N PRO A 55 6.82 7.02 -8.43
CA PRO A 55 6.34 5.65 -8.60
C PRO A 55 7.46 4.61 -8.71
N SER A 56 8.50 4.90 -9.49
CA SER A 56 9.62 3.97 -9.71
C SER A 56 10.41 3.67 -8.44
N GLU A 57 10.67 4.69 -7.62
CA GLU A 57 11.40 4.53 -6.36
C GLU A 57 10.53 3.83 -5.30
N ARG A 58 9.21 4.09 -5.28
CA ARG A 58 8.28 3.34 -4.44
C ARG A 58 8.26 1.87 -4.78
N LEU A 59 8.20 1.53 -6.07
CA LEU A 59 8.20 0.13 -6.51
C LEU A 59 9.53 -0.58 -6.25
N ALA A 60 10.64 0.16 -6.14
CA ALA A 60 11.92 -0.37 -5.71
C ALA A 60 12.05 -0.50 -4.16
N THR A 61 10.96 -0.28 -3.42
CA THR A 61 10.92 -0.39 -1.95
C THR A 61 10.18 -1.66 -1.53
N LEU A 62 10.71 -2.36 -0.54
CA LEU A 62 10.06 -3.46 0.17
C LEU A 62 9.56 -2.98 1.53
N GLU A 63 8.43 -3.47 1.96
CA GLU A 63 8.00 -3.38 3.35
C GLU A 63 8.44 -4.65 4.08
N LEU A 64 9.25 -4.48 5.14
CA LEU A 64 9.65 -5.58 6.00
C LEU A 64 8.86 -5.51 7.30
N THR A 65 8.16 -6.60 7.58
CA THR A 65 7.54 -6.88 8.87
C THR A 65 8.22 -8.09 9.51
N TYR A 66 8.21 -8.14 10.83
CA TYR A 66 8.66 -9.32 11.55
C TYR A 66 7.67 -9.75 12.62
N HIS A 67 7.67 -11.06 12.87
CA HIS A 67 6.82 -11.67 13.87
C HIS A 67 7.60 -12.75 14.61
N PHE A 68 7.35 -12.89 15.90
CA PHE A 68 7.88 -13.99 16.70
C PHE A 68 6.83 -14.43 17.73
N GLU A 69 6.90 -15.70 18.07
CA GLU A 69 6.04 -16.29 19.10
C GLU A 69 6.89 -17.09 20.07
N VAL A 70 6.92 -16.66 21.33
CA VAL A 70 7.68 -17.36 22.36
C VAL A 70 6.98 -18.68 22.68
N ARG A 71 7.68 -19.79 22.42
CA ARG A 71 7.18 -21.15 22.65
C ARG A 71 8.18 -21.96 23.45
N TYR A 72 7.65 -22.93 24.24
CA TYR A 72 8.50 -23.95 24.85
C TYR A 72 9.10 -24.84 23.74
N GLY A 73 10.43 -25.00 23.76
CA GLY A 73 11.14 -25.83 22.78
C GLY A 73 11.68 -25.08 21.55
N GLY A 74 11.36 -23.78 21.39
CA GLY A 74 11.94 -22.95 20.35
C GLY A 74 11.03 -21.80 19.93
N THR A 75 11.62 -20.62 19.79
CA THR A 75 10.94 -19.40 19.38
C THR A 75 11.20 -19.14 17.90
N PRO A 76 10.21 -19.35 17.01
CA PRO A 76 10.33 -18.94 15.62
C PRO A 76 10.35 -17.40 15.53
N PHE A 77 11.23 -16.88 14.69
CA PHE A 77 11.30 -15.48 14.30
C PHE A 77 11.23 -15.40 12.79
N ILE A 78 10.18 -14.77 12.29
CA ILE A 78 9.85 -14.75 10.87
C ILE A 78 10.00 -13.32 10.35
N PHE A 79 10.80 -13.14 9.30
CA PHE A 79 10.78 -11.95 8.46
C PHE A 79 9.90 -12.18 7.25
N LYS A 80 9.06 -11.20 6.95
CA LYS A 80 8.25 -11.17 5.74
C LYS A 80 8.53 -9.85 5.03
N MET A 81 8.91 -9.93 3.76
CA MET A 81 9.06 -8.79 2.88
C MET A 81 7.96 -8.80 1.84
N THR A 82 7.23 -7.70 1.71
CA THR A 82 6.23 -7.49 0.69
C THR A 82 6.63 -6.30 -0.18
N ASN A 83 6.30 -6.34 -1.46
CA ASN A 83 6.46 -5.16 -2.30
C ASN A 83 5.35 -4.14 -2.01
N MET A 84 5.46 -2.96 -2.60
CA MET A 84 4.48 -1.90 -2.44
C MET A 84 3.13 -2.18 -3.12
N LEU A 85 2.99 -3.28 -3.84
CA LEU A 85 1.72 -3.79 -4.37
C LEU A 85 1.06 -4.80 -3.42
N GLY A 86 1.68 -5.07 -2.25
CA GLY A 86 1.17 -6.02 -1.25
C GLY A 86 1.52 -7.49 -1.53
N GLU A 87 2.31 -7.77 -2.56
CA GLU A 87 2.72 -9.13 -2.90
C GLU A 87 3.89 -9.58 -2.03
N LYS A 88 3.82 -10.80 -1.52
CA LYS A 88 4.93 -11.40 -0.77
C LYS A 88 6.10 -11.71 -1.70
N VAL A 89 7.22 -11.03 -1.47
CA VAL A 89 8.46 -11.21 -2.23
C VAL A 89 9.37 -12.22 -1.56
N PHE A 90 9.47 -12.15 -0.24
CA PHE A 90 10.40 -12.99 0.52
C PHE A 90 9.89 -13.27 1.92
N GLU A 91 10.21 -14.46 2.42
CA GLU A 91 9.93 -14.85 3.79
C GLU A 91 11.02 -15.77 4.29
N VAL A 92 11.51 -15.52 5.50
CA VAL A 92 12.55 -16.34 6.11
C VAL A 92 12.31 -16.48 7.60
N GLU A 93 12.60 -17.66 8.13
CA GLU A 93 12.48 -18.00 9.53
C GLU A 93 13.86 -18.30 10.14
N GLY A 94 14.07 -17.80 11.36
CA GLY A 94 15.14 -18.24 12.25
C GLY A 94 14.53 -18.76 13.56
N VAL A 95 15.12 -19.78 14.16
CA VAL A 95 14.59 -20.35 15.41
C VAL A 95 15.61 -20.16 16.54
N GLY A 96 15.18 -19.50 17.61
CA GLY A 96 15.93 -19.45 18.87
C GLY A 96 15.54 -20.60 19.77
N ASN A 97 16.51 -21.22 20.42
CA ASN A 97 16.30 -22.28 21.39
C ASN A 97 17.34 -22.11 22.50
N THR A 98 16.95 -21.41 23.54
CA THR A 98 17.74 -21.17 24.75
C THR A 98 16.82 -21.29 25.97
N MET A 99 17.28 -20.91 27.15
CA MET A 99 16.45 -20.91 28.37
C MET A 99 15.80 -19.54 28.67
N SER A 100 15.87 -18.57 27.76
CA SER A 100 15.38 -17.21 27.98
C SER A 100 14.66 -16.69 26.76
N ALA A 101 13.42 -16.22 26.92
CA ALA A 101 12.61 -15.66 25.85
C ALA A 101 13.35 -14.56 25.07
N LYS A 102 14.03 -13.62 25.76
CA LYS A 102 14.83 -12.58 25.13
C LYS A 102 15.99 -13.17 24.30
N ALA A 103 16.69 -14.17 24.85
CA ALA A 103 17.80 -14.82 24.15
C ALA A 103 17.32 -15.63 22.94
N ASP A 104 16.16 -16.27 23.05
CA ASP A 104 15.53 -17.03 21.95
C ASP A 104 15.13 -16.10 20.80
N VAL A 105 14.42 -15.03 21.08
CA VAL A 105 14.02 -14.04 20.07
C VAL A 105 15.26 -13.45 19.38
N ASN A 106 16.28 -13.05 20.17
CA ASN A 106 17.53 -12.52 19.62
C ASN A 106 18.28 -13.53 18.76
N ARG A 107 18.32 -14.81 19.17
CA ARG A 107 18.94 -15.90 18.39
C ARG A 107 18.16 -16.20 17.13
N GLY A 108 16.81 -16.24 17.21
CA GLY A 108 15.93 -16.41 16.07
C GLY A 108 16.11 -15.30 15.03
N CYS A 109 16.07 -14.05 15.49
CA CYS A 109 16.34 -12.88 14.66
C CYS A 109 17.69 -12.97 13.96
N ARG A 110 18.77 -13.25 14.70
CA ARG A 110 20.11 -13.40 14.12
C ARG A 110 20.17 -14.47 13.04
N ARG A 111 19.62 -15.67 13.31
CA ARG A 111 19.61 -16.76 12.32
C ARG A 111 18.80 -16.45 11.06
N ALA A 112 17.73 -15.69 11.20
CA ALA A 112 16.97 -15.23 10.06
C ALA A 112 17.75 -14.19 9.24
N LEU A 113 18.45 -13.25 9.91
CA LEU A 113 19.32 -12.27 9.26
C LEU A 113 20.52 -12.91 8.57
N GLU A 114 21.18 -13.90 9.19
CA GLU A 114 22.26 -14.68 8.56
C GLU A 114 21.81 -15.26 7.21
N LYS A 115 20.60 -15.80 7.12
CA LYS A 115 20.04 -16.30 5.86
C LYS A 115 19.85 -15.20 4.81
N ILE A 116 19.50 -13.97 5.22
CA ILE A 116 19.41 -12.81 4.32
C ILE A 116 20.80 -12.36 3.88
N GLU A 117 21.76 -12.32 4.82
CA GLU A 117 23.15 -11.92 4.54
C GLU A 117 23.85 -12.89 3.58
N ASP A 118 23.59 -14.19 3.70
CA ASP A 118 24.19 -15.24 2.86
C ASP A 118 23.63 -15.28 1.41
N MET A 119 22.46 -14.66 1.16
CA MET A 119 21.92 -14.63 -0.20
C MET A 119 22.74 -13.70 -1.09
N PRO A 120 23.01 -14.08 -2.34
CA PRO A 120 23.56 -13.14 -3.31
C PRO A 120 22.52 -12.01 -3.55
N TYR A 121 22.99 -10.77 -3.51
CA TYR A 121 22.15 -9.60 -3.78
C TYR A 121 22.95 -8.53 -4.52
N LYS A 122 22.40 -8.02 -5.59
CA LYS A 122 22.90 -6.85 -6.30
C LYS A 122 21.71 -6.14 -6.93
N PHE A 123 21.49 -4.90 -6.52
CA PHE A 123 20.40 -4.10 -7.10
C PHE A 123 20.52 -3.98 -8.61
N ASP A 124 19.42 -4.29 -9.29
CA ASP A 124 19.26 -4.18 -10.74
C ASP A 124 17.93 -3.47 -11.04
N PRO A 125 17.95 -2.19 -11.40
CA PRO A 125 16.74 -1.41 -11.64
C PRO A 125 15.86 -1.97 -12.77
N SER A 126 16.42 -2.79 -13.67
CA SER A 126 15.64 -3.43 -14.74
C SER A 126 14.70 -4.51 -14.22
N LYS A 127 14.94 -5.02 -13.01
CA LYS A 127 14.12 -6.01 -12.31
C LYS A 127 13.10 -5.38 -11.34
N THR A 128 13.14 -4.07 -11.15
CA THR A 128 12.13 -3.38 -10.33
C THR A 128 10.76 -3.66 -10.92
N PRO A 129 9.77 -4.09 -10.10
CA PRO A 129 8.42 -4.29 -10.57
C PRO A 129 7.94 -3.03 -11.28
N GLN A 130 7.38 -3.20 -12.44
CA GLN A 130 6.70 -2.11 -13.12
C GLN A 130 5.23 -2.16 -12.72
N LEU A 131 4.65 -1.00 -12.48
CA LEU A 131 3.21 -0.93 -12.43
C LEU A 131 2.69 -1.57 -13.71
N PRO A 132 1.71 -2.50 -13.64
CA PRO A 132 0.98 -2.85 -14.84
C PRO A 132 0.59 -1.51 -15.48
N THR A 133 0.90 -1.34 -16.75
CA THR A 133 0.58 -0.10 -17.47
C THR A 133 -0.88 0.17 -17.17
N PRO A 134 -1.21 1.21 -16.39
CA PRO A 134 -2.58 1.36 -15.96
C PRO A 134 -3.40 1.61 -17.23
N THR A 135 -4.37 0.78 -17.48
CA THR A 135 -5.52 1.11 -18.33
C THR A 135 -6.36 2.24 -17.68
N ILE A 136 -5.84 2.81 -16.60
CA ILE A 136 -6.47 3.85 -15.80
C ILE A 136 -6.12 5.17 -16.44
N SER A 137 -7.15 5.82 -16.93
CA SER A 137 -7.06 7.20 -17.42
C SER A 137 -6.51 8.09 -16.32
N LYS A 138 -5.50 8.87 -16.63
CA LYS A 138 -5.06 9.96 -15.76
C LYS A 138 -5.94 11.16 -16.09
N SER A 139 -6.63 11.66 -15.08
CA SER A 139 -7.43 12.87 -15.22
C SER A 139 -6.53 14.09 -15.47
N SER A 140 -6.99 14.99 -16.31
CA SER A 140 -6.37 16.30 -16.54
C SER A 140 -6.75 17.35 -15.49
N TRP A 141 -7.66 17.03 -14.57
CA TRP A 141 -8.15 17.94 -13.55
C TRP A 141 -7.09 18.25 -12.51
N THR A 142 -6.78 19.53 -12.33
CA THR A 142 -5.95 20.01 -11.21
C THR A 142 -6.80 20.19 -9.96
N GLU A 143 -6.18 20.20 -8.78
CA GLU A 143 -6.88 20.40 -7.50
C GLU A 143 -7.69 21.70 -7.50
N LYS A 144 -7.12 22.79 -8.05
CA LYS A 144 -7.83 24.07 -8.18
C LYS A 144 -9.07 23.95 -9.04
N GLN A 145 -8.99 23.33 -10.21
CA GLN A 145 -10.12 23.13 -11.10
C GLN A 145 -11.22 22.28 -10.43
N ILE A 146 -10.84 21.23 -9.68
CA ILE A 146 -11.78 20.42 -8.91
C ILE A 146 -12.54 21.28 -7.90
N ARG A 147 -11.83 22.09 -7.11
CA ARG A 147 -12.45 22.98 -6.11
C ARG A 147 -13.36 24.02 -6.74
N ASP A 148 -12.91 24.65 -7.81
CA ASP A 148 -13.66 25.68 -8.53
C ASP A 148 -14.96 25.08 -9.12
N TYR A 149 -14.88 23.89 -9.74
CA TYR A 149 -16.02 23.17 -10.28
C TYR A 149 -17.04 22.82 -9.19
N LEU A 150 -16.61 22.19 -8.11
CA LEU A 150 -17.48 21.75 -7.01
C LEU A 150 -18.07 22.93 -6.22
N SER A 151 -17.53 24.14 -6.35
CA SER A 151 -18.03 25.35 -5.71
C SER A 151 -19.02 26.12 -6.57
N SER A 152 -18.96 25.98 -7.88
CA SER A 152 -19.68 26.86 -8.84
C SER A 152 -20.84 26.20 -9.58
N SER A 153 -20.95 24.86 -9.58
CA SER A 153 -21.90 24.12 -10.42
C SER A 153 -23.11 23.62 -9.64
N GLU A 154 -24.25 23.46 -10.34
CA GLU A 154 -25.33 22.59 -9.86
C GLU A 154 -24.84 21.15 -9.92
N LEU A 155 -24.55 20.58 -8.74
CA LEU A 155 -23.95 19.27 -8.62
C LEU A 155 -25.00 18.17 -8.53
N ASN A 156 -24.73 17.03 -9.16
CA ASN A 156 -25.45 15.82 -8.87
C ASN A 156 -25.13 15.32 -7.45
N PRO A 157 -26.02 14.59 -6.79
CA PRO A 157 -25.80 14.12 -5.43
C PRO A 157 -24.47 13.38 -5.22
N ILE A 158 -23.99 12.62 -6.22
CA ILE A 158 -22.73 11.88 -6.13
C ILE A 158 -21.49 12.77 -6.28
N GLU A 159 -21.60 13.96 -6.89
CA GLU A 159 -20.44 14.81 -7.10
C GLU A 159 -19.96 15.43 -5.79
N GLY A 160 -18.64 15.44 -5.57
CA GLY A 160 -18.07 15.97 -4.35
C GLY A 160 -16.70 15.37 -4.01
N ILE A 161 -16.18 15.76 -2.86
CA ILE A 161 -14.96 15.23 -2.26
C ILE A 161 -15.36 14.22 -1.20
N TYR A 162 -14.74 13.06 -1.23
CA TYR A 162 -15.01 11.94 -0.35
C TYR A 162 -13.73 11.41 0.28
N LYS A 163 -13.84 10.93 1.51
CA LYS A 163 -12.78 10.22 2.22
C LYS A 163 -13.23 8.80 2.53
N ASN A 164 -12.33 7.83 2.38
CA ASN A 164 -12.63 6.45 2.76
C ASN A 164 -12.88 6.31 4.27
N VAL A 165 -13.74 5.36 4.61
CA VAL A 165 -14.05 5.00 6.00
C VAL A 165 -13.25 3.76 6.38
N GLY A 166 -12.24 3.95 7.23
CA GLY A 166 -11.34 2.88 7.68
C GLY A 166 -10.18 2.59 6.71
N GLY A 167 -9.20 1.83 7.19
CA GLY A 167 -8.00 1.48 6.43
C GLY A 167 -7.01 2.64 6.22
N THR A 168 -6.17 2.52 5.19
CA THR A 168 -5.21 3.55 4.80
C THR A 168 -5.95 4.76 4.23
N PHE A 169 -5.48 5.96 4.55
CA PHE A 169 -6.10 7.21 4.11
C PHE A 169 -6.21 7.30 2.58
N TYR A 170 -7.38 7.73 2.15
CA TYR A 170 -7.70 7.84 0.74
C TYR A 170 -8.77 8.89 0.49
N GLN A 171 -8.50 9.88 -0.35
CA GLN A 171 -9.44 10.92 -0.72
C GLN A 171 -9.64 10.93 -2.23
N ILE A 172 -10.90 11.04 -2.65
CA ILE A 172 -11.30 11.11 -4.05
C ILE A 172 -12.21 12.31 -4.28
N ALA A 173 -12.12 12.91 -5.46
CA ALA A 173 -13.10 13.84 -5.97
C ALA A 173 -13.94 13.15 -7.05
N ILE A 174 -15.26 13.23 -6.96
CA ILE A 174 -16.17 12.71 -7.99
C ILE A 174 -16.72 13.87 -8.80
N LEU A 175 -16.45 13.85 -10.09
CA LEU A 175 -16.81 14.91 -11.05
C LEU A 175 -17.51 14.30 -12.25
N LYS A 176 -18.40 15.06 -12.88
CA LYS A 176 -19.11 14.66 -14.10
C LYS A 176 -18.33 15.12 -15.33
N GLU A 177 -18.08 14.19 -16.24
CA GLU A 177 -17.46 14.44 -17.54
C GLU A 177 -18.12 13.54 -18.59
N GLU A 178 -18.49 14.08 -19.74
CA GLU A 178 -19.10 13.35 -20.85
C GLU A 178 -20.27 12.42 -20.49
N GLY A 179 -21.08 12.83 -19.50
CA GLY A 179 -22.27 12.08 -19.07
C GLY A 179 -21.99 10.98 -18.01
N LYS A 180 -20.75 10.71 -17.68
CA LYS A 180 -20.32 9.78 -16.63
C LYS A 180 -19.73 10.54 -15.44
N PHE A 181 -19.56 9.84 -14.31
CA PHE A 181 -18.87 10.38 -13.14
C PHE A 181 -17.54 9.65 -12.95
N TYR A 182 -16.50 10.40 -12.64
CA TYR A 182 -15.14 9.88 -12.44
C TYR A 182 -14.68 10.20 -11.04
N ALA A 183 -14.33 9.15 -10.28
CA ALA A 183 -13.66 9.31 -9.01
C ALA A 183 -12.15 9.47 -9.23
N ILE A 184 -11.65 10.65 -8.99
CA ILE A 184 -10.26 11.04 -9.19
C ILE A 184 -9.58 11.08 -7.82
N VAL A 185 -8.47 10.38 -7.65
CA VAL A 185 -7.66 10.44 -6.43
C VAL A 185 -7.13 11.86 -6.25
N THR A 186 -7.39 12.46 -5.11
CA THR A 186 -6.85 13.78 -4.76
C THR A 186 -5.72 13.69 -3.75
N GLU A 187 -5.81 12.74 -2.80
CA GLU A 187 -4.84 12.54 -1.75
C GLU A 187 -4.87 11.08 -1.27
N THR A 188 -3.72 10.49 -0.93
CA THR A 188 -3.65 9.12 -0.41
C THR A 188 -2.32 8.81 0.26
N ASP A 189 -2.36 8.00 1.33
CA ASP A 189 -1.19 7.36 1.92
C ASP A 189 -0.88 6.00 1.26
N GLN A 190 -1.70 5.56 0.32
CA GLN A 190 -1.42 4.33 -0.43
C GLN A 190 -0.25 4.53 -1.38
N THR A 191 0.62 3.54 -1.42
CA THR A 191 1.91 3.62 -2.12
C THR A 191 1.79 3.43 -3.62
N ASN A 192 0.68 2.85 -4.09
CA ASN A 192 0.43 2.51 -5.49
C ASN A 192 -0.60 3.42 -6.19
N TRP A 193 -1.26 4.32 -5.47
CA TRP A 193 -2.19 5.30 -6.03
C TRP A 193 -1.61 6.71 -5.96
N PHE A 194 -1.91 7.53 -6.97
CA PHE A 194 -1.37 8.87 -7.11
C PHE A 194 -2.48 9.87 -7.40
N ALA A 195 -2.31 11.11 -6.97
CA ALA A 195 -3.22 12.17 -7.33
C ALA A 195 -3.37 12.28 -8.87
N GLY A 196 -4.62 12.41 -9.31
CA GLY A 196 -5.01 12.40 -10.71
C GLY A 196 -5.37 11.02 -11.27
N ASN A 197 -5.09 9.91 -10.58
CA ASN A 197 -5.57 8.60 -11.03
C ASN A 197 -7.09 8.48 -10.92
N VAL A 198 -7.73 7.84 -11.89
CA VAL A 198 -9.16 7.53 -11.84
C VAL A 198 -9.36 6.22 -11.08
N LYS A 199 -9.99 6.27 -9.92
CA LYS A 199 -10.27 5.12 -9.03
C LYS A 199 -11.55 4.39 -9.39
N ALA A 200 -12.55 5.12 -9.90
CA ALA A 200 -13.82 4.54 -10.33
C ALA A 200 -14.46 5.37 -11.42
N VAL A 201 -15.30 4.72 -12.21
CA VAL A 201 -16.19 5.34 -13.19
C VAL A 201 -17.61 4.90 -12.90
N PHE A 202 -18.55 5.87 -12.83
CA PHE A 202 -19.93 5.60 -12.49
C PHE A 202 -20.84 6.00 -13.66
N GLU A 203 -21.83 5.17 -13.92
CA GLU A 203 -22.93 5.45 -14.83
C GLU A 203 -24.24 5.41 -14.03
N SER A 204 -25.06 6.44 -14.17
CA SER A 204 -26.33 6.51 -13.42
C SER A 204 -27.24 5.35 -13.81
N LEU A 205 -27.70 4.58 -12.84
CA LEU A 205 -28.66 3.50 -13.01
C LEU A 205 -30.09 3.97 -12.62
N ARG A 206 -30.17 4.58 -11.43
CA ARG A 206 -31.37 5.24 -10.88
C ARG A 206 -30.93 6.21 -9.80
N THR A 207 -31.85 6.96 -9.21
CA THR A 207 -31.53 7.90 -8.13
C THR A 207 -30.63 7.23 -7.05
N ASN A 208 -29.47 7.79 -6.81
CA ASN A 208 -28.48 7.34 -5.83
C ASN A 208 -27.86 5.95 -6.06
N PHE A 209 -28.10 5.30 -7.19
CA PHE A 209 -27.50 4.04 -7.57
C PHE A 209 -26.77 4.16 -8.91
N TYR A 210 -25.59 3.58 -8.99
CA TYR A 210 -24.70 3.71 -10.13
C TYR A 210 -24.05 2.38 -10.49
N ASN A 211 -24.08 2.02 -11.78
CA ASN A 211 -23.20 0.99 -12.29
C ASN A 211 -21.78 1.52 -12.20
N THR A 212 -20.88 0.75 -11.62
CA THR A 212 -19.57 1.25 -11.24
C THR A 212 -18.47 0.31 -11.68
N SER A 213 -17.55 0.82 -12.50
CA SER A 213 -16.25 0.20 -12.73
C SER A 213 -15.30 0.71 -11.67
N TYR A 214 -14.92 -0.14 -10.72
CA TYR A 214 -14.00 0.20 -9.61
C TYR A 214 -12.66 -0.46 -9.83
N PHE A 215 -11.57 0.24 -9.55
CA PHE A 215 -10.23 -0.30 -9.64
C PHE A 215 -9.71 -0.59 -8.23
N GLU A 216 -9.42 -1.87 -7.98
CA GLU A 216 -8.83 -2.35 -6.74
C GLU A 216 -7.39 -1.82 -6.55
N ASP A 217 -6.78 -2.09 -5.40
CA ASP A 217 -5.44 -1.58 -5.10
C ASP A 217 -4.37 -2.13 -6.03
N ASN A 218 -4.58 -3.31 -6.60
CA ASN A 218 -3.73 -3.93 -7.62
C ASN A 218 -4.10 -3.54 -9.06
N TYR A 219 -4.95 -2.50 -9.25
CA TYR A 219 -5.50 -2.02 -10.52
C TYR A 219 -6.43 -3.02 -11.25
N THR A 220 -6.80 -4.12 -10.63
CA THR A 220 -7.84 -4.99 -11.20
C THR A 220 -9.17 -4.25 -11.26
N LYS A 221 -9.79 -4.23 -12.43
CA LYS A 221 -11.11 -3.64 -12.64
C LYS A 221 -12.19 -4.59 -12.14
N THR A 222 -13.06 -4.09 -11.25
CA THR A 222 -14.21 -4.80 -10.72
C THR A 222 -15.48 -4.04 -11.12
N GLU A 223 -16.45 -4.74 -11.69
CA GLU A 223 -17.78 -4.18 -11.97
C GLU A 223 -18.69 -4.42 -10.76
N THR A 224 -19.29 -3.37 -10.25
CA THR A 224 -20.14 -3.41 -9.05
C THR A 224 -21.22 -2.32 -9.10
N ILE A 225 -22.02 -2.24 -8.07
CA ILE A 225 -23.00 -1.17 -7.89
C ILE A 225 -22.50 -0.26 -6.76
N ALA A 226 -22.56 1.05 -7.01
CA ALA A 226 -22.39 2.04 -5.96
C ALA A 226 -23.76 2.56 -5.51
N GLU A 227 -23.87 2.83 -4.22
CA GLU A 227 -25.04 3.41 -3.57
C GLU A 227 -24.64 4.62 -2.74
N LEU A 228 -25.30 5.74 -2.95
CA LEU A 228 -25.15 6.93 -2.10
C LEU A 228 -26.35 7.03 -1.17
N ASP A 229 -26.10 6.97 0.15
CA ASP A 229 -27.16 7.13 1.14
C ASP A 229 -27.49 8.61 1.45
N SER A 230 -28.57 8.84 2.21
CA SER A 230 -29.01 10.18 2.61
C SER A 230 -28.02 10.91 3.54
N ASN A 231 -27.09 10.20 4.17
CA ASN A 231 -26.07 10.77 5.06
C ASN A 231 -24.80 11.15 4.29
N GLY A 232 -24.77 10.96 2.97
CA GLY A 232 -23.59 11.23 2.14
C GLY A 232 -22.54 10.13 2.19
N VAL A 233 -22.89 8.92 2.63
CA VAL A 233 -21.99 7.76 2.54
C VAL A 233 -22.20 7.08 1.19
N LEU A 234 -21.12 7.04 0.42
CA LEU A 234 -21.04 6.31 -0.84
C LEU A 234 -20.45 4.92 -0.58
N LYS A 235 -21.22 3.88 -0.87
CA LYS A 235 -20.78 2.47 -0.79
C LYS A 235 -20.48 1.96 -2.19
N ILE A 236 -19.31 1.35 -2.38
CA ILE A 236 -18.85 0.74 -3.63
C ILE A 236 -18.38 -0.68 -3.30
N GLY A 237 -19.22 -1.67 -3.54
CA GLY A 237 -18.94 -3.03 -3.07
C GLY A 237 -18.70 -3.08 -1.55
N ASN A 238 -17.50 -3.46 -1.14
CA ASN A 238 -17.08 -3.51 0.27
C ASN A 238 -16.43 -2.20 0.78
N HIS A 239 -16.29 -1.20 -0.07
CA HIS A 239 -15.66 0.07 0.26
C HIS A 239 -16.71 1.12 0.63
N SER A 240 -16.42 1.95 1.63
CA SER A 240 -17.29 3.04 2.05
C SER A 240 -16.51 4.36 2.06
N TYR A 241 -17.16 5.41 1.56
CA TYR A 241 -16.59 6.76 1.47
C TYR A 241 -17.58 7.76 2.06
N MET A 242 -17.09 8.61 2.94
CA MET A 242 -17.90 9.71 3.51
C MET A 242 -17.68 10.98 2.72
N LYS A 243 -18.76 11.65 2.34
CA LYS A 243 -18.74 12.93 1.65
C LYS A 243 -18.25 14.03 2.57
N LEU A 244 -17.17 14.71 2.17
CA LEU A 244 -16.61 15.85 2.89
C LEU A 244 -17.11 17.19 2.34
N PHE A 245 -17.33 17.26 1.02
CA PHE A 245 -17.74 18.49 0.34
C PHE A 245 -18.50 18.18 -0.98
N PRO A 246 -19.56 18.93 -1.35
CA PRO A 246 -20.28 19.81 -0.43
C PRO A 246 -20.92 19.01 0.71
N THR A 247 -21.09 19.64 1.85
CA THR A 247 -21.77 19.00 3.00
C THR A 247 -23.19 18.59 2.58
N PRO A 248 -23.64 17.37 2.88
CA PRO A 248 -25.03 16.98 2.65
C PRO A 248 -25.98 18.02 3.25
N LYS A 249 -27.00 18.43 2.50
CA LYS A 249 -28.04 19.32 3.04
C LYS A 249 -28.90 18.47 3.98
N GLU A 250 -29.09 18.97 5.20
CA GLU A 250 -30.06 18.43 6.18
C GLU A 250 -31.49 18.45 5.62
#